data_2552b2fda05a8d29f670e7c9061602e9
#
_entry.id   2552b2fda05a8d29f670e7c9061602e9
#
_cell.length_a   1.000
_cell.length_b   1.000
_cell.length_c   1.000
_cell.angle_alpha   90.00
_cell.angle_beta   90.00
_cell.angle_gamma   90.00
#
_symmetry.space_group_name_H-M   'P 1'
#
loop_
_entity.id
_entity.type
_entity.pdbx_description
1 polymer ?
#
loop_
_entity_poly.entity_id
_entity_poly.type
_entity_poly.pdbx_seq_one_letter_code
_entity_poly.pdbx_strand_id
1 'polypeptide(L)'
;SWAIPQGALITWAVMMEGGVQLNARGERFHDETEGYSEAAVHVLAQPGGVAWDVFNDPILALARGFPDFCAAEAAGALKTCTDAQSLAALIGCATEKIIAINDPSTMGNDQKDSINGVNAPRAGVRRPLLPPYYAIKVTGALFHTQGGLDIDARCRVLRTDGTPFANLLAAGGAARGVSGNAVWGYLSGNGLLSAVAGGAIAAETAKGMVNP
;
A
#
# COMPACT_ATOMS: atom_id res chain seq x y z
N SER A 1 -4.50 0.82 0.83
CA SER A 1 -5.89 0.73 0.31
C SER A 1 -6.57 2.10 0.33
N TRP A 2 -7.54 2.29 -0.54
CA TRP A 2 -8.30 3.54 -0.68
C TRP A 2 -9.79 3.26 -0.58
N ALA A 3 -10.42 3.76 0.48
CA ALA A 3 -11.86 3.55 0.72
C ALA A 3 -12.72 4.22 -0.35
N ILE A 4 -13.70 3.50 -0.86
CA ILE A 4 -14.63 4.01 -1.87
C ILE A 4 -16.10 3.83 -1.43
N PRO A 5 -16.96 4.79 -1.74
CA PRO A 5 -16.73 6.03 -2.51
C PRO A 5 -16.13 7.19 -1.67
N GLN A 6 -15.78 6.99 -0.40
CA GLN A 6 -15.45 8.03 0.56
C GLN A 6 -14.15 8.79 0.22
N GLY A 7 -13.22 8.18 -0.51
CA GLY A 7 -11.98 8.83 -0.91
C GLY A 7 -11.00 9.05 0.25
N ALA A 8 -10.81 8.04 1.10
CA ALA A 8 -9.94 8.10 2.27
C ALA A 8 -8.94 6.95 2.30
N LEU A 9 -7.74 7.20 2.85
CA LEU A 9 -6.69 6.21 3.01
C LEU A 9 -7.05 5.23 4.14
N ILE A 10 -6.91 3.94 3.84
CA ILE A 10 -6.90 2.89 4.87
C ILE A 10 -5.45 2.46 5.10
N THR A 11 -5.00 2.61 6.34
CA THR A 11 -3.64 2.22 6.72
C THR A 11 -3.38 0.75 6.44
N TRP A 12 -2.23 0.44 5.83
CA TRP A 12 -1.84 -0.94 5.56
C TRP A 12 -1.54 -1.75 6.82
N ALA A 13 -1.40 -1.10 7.97
CA ALA A 13 -1.30 -1.75 9.27
C ALA A 13 -2.47 -2.71 9.54
N VAL A 14 -3.66 -2.43 9.00
CA VAL A 14 -4.85 -3.32 9.08
C VAL A 14 -4.53 -4.71 8.52
N MET A 15 -3.85 -4.79 7.37
CA MET A 15 -3.44 -6.06 6.75
C MET A 15 -2.27 -6.70 7.51
N MET A 16 -1.27 -5.90 7.87
CA MET A 16 -0.07 -6.38 8.57
C MET A 16 -0.36 -7.00 9.95
N GLU A 17 -1.46 -6.59 10.59
CA GLU A 17 -1.90 -7.11 11.88
C GLU A 17 -2.91 -8.26 11.77
N GLY A 18 -3.13 -8.76 10.55
CA GLY A 18 -3.93 -9.97 10.31
C GLY A 18 -5.30 -9.75 9.69
N GLY A 19 -5.59 -8.55 9.19
CA GLY A 19 -6.72 -8.32 8.30
C GLY A 19 -6.56 -9.07 6.98
N VAL A 20 -7.64 -9.28 6.26
CA VAL A 20 -7.66 -9.96 4.96
C VAL A 20 -8.34 -9.12 3.89
N GLN A 21 -7.94 -9.30 2.64
CA GLN A 21 -8.63 -8.72 1.49
C GLN A 21 -9.49 -9.77 0.80
N LEU A 22 -10.79 -9.46 0.65
CA LEU A 22 -11.75 -10.33 -0.03
C LEU A 22 -12.24 -9.69 -1.33
N ASN A 23 -12.33 -10.49 -2.38
CA ASN A 23 -12.97 -10.07 -3.63
C ASN A 23 -14.52 -10.18 -3.53
N ALA A 24 -15.23 -9.81 -4.61
CA ALA A 24 -16.69 -9.88 -4.66
C ALA A 24 -17.27 -11.31 -4.53
N ARG A 25 -16.42 -12.35 -4.59
CA ARG A 25 -16.82 -13.75 -4.36
C ARG A 25 -16.54 -14.22 -2.93
N GLY A 26 -16.06 -13.32 -2.05
CA GLY A 26 -15.68 -13.64 -0.68
C GLY A 26 -14.38 -14.47 -0.58
N GLU A 27 -13.51 -14.38 -1.59
CA GLU A 27 -12.28 -15.15 -1.68
C GLU A 27 -11.08 -14.23 -1.47
N ARG A 28 -10.09 -14.70 -0.72
CA ARG A 28 -8.75 -14.11 -0.67
C ARG A 28 -8.07 -14.36 -2.01
N PHE A 29 -7.35 -13.39 -2.54
CA PHE A 29 -6.84 -13.43 -3.92
C PHE A 29 -5.34 -13.11 -4.03
N HIS A 30 -4.68 -12.77 -2.93
CA HIS A 30 -3.24 -12.54 -2.84
C HIS A 30 -2.74 -12.73 -1.41
N ASP A 31 -1.44 -12.64 -1.20
CA ASP A 31 -0.82 -12.61 0.12
C ASP A 31 -0.86 -11.18 0.69
N GLU A 32 -1.64 -10.95 1.74
CA GLU A 32 -1.75 -9.64 2.39
C GLU A 32 -0.50 -9.25 3.19
N THR A 33 0.51 -10.13 3.30
CA THR A 33 1.81 -9.79 3.88
C THR A 33 2.74 -9.12 2.88
N GLU A 34 2.38 -9.12 1.59
CA GLU A 34 3.06 -8.32 0.57
C GLU A 34 2.97 -6.83 0.85
N GLY A 35 3.81 -6.05 0.16
CA GLY A 35 3.75 -4.60 0.22
C GLY A 35 2.43 -4.04 -0.34
N TYR A 36 2.04 -2.88 0.15
CA TYR A 36 0.80 -2.22 -0.31
C TYR A 36 0.84 -1.81 -1.79
N SER A 37 2.02 -1.67 -2.39
CA SER A 37 2.15 -1.39 -3.83
C SER A 37 1.84 -2.62 -4.66
N GLU A 38 2.33 -3.78 -4.25
CA GLU A 38 2.06 -5.08 -4.86
C GLU A 38 0.58 -5.44 -4.73
N ALA A 39 0.03 -5.31 -3.52
CA ALA A 39 -1.38 -5.56 -3.23
C ALA A 39 -2.32 -4.70 -4.09
N ALA A 40 -1.97 -3.45 -4.39
CA ALA A 40 -2.78 -2.57 -5.23
C ALA A 40 -3.00 -3.15 -6.64
N VAL A 41 -2.00 -3.83 -7.22
CA VAL A 41 -2.12 -4.50 -8.52
C VAL A 41 -3.13 -5.64 -8.44
N HIS A 42 -3.06 -6.45 -7.40
CA HIS A 42 -4.00 -7.55 -7.18
C HIS A 42 -5.43 -7.07 -6.99
N VAL A 43 -5.64 -5.98 -6.25
CA VAL A 43 -6.97 -5.35 -6.09
C VAL A 43 -7.50 -4.85 -7.42
N LEU A 44 -6.69 -4.11 -8.19
CA LEU A 44 -7.11 -3.58 -9.48
C LEU A 44 -7.42 -4.67 -10.53
N ALA A 45 -6.83 -5.85 -10.38
CA ALA A 45 -7.12 -7.01 -11.23
C ALA A 45 -8.45 -7.70 -10.87
N GLN A 46 -9.07 -7.41 -9.71
CA GLN A 46 -10.37 -7.98 -9.35
C GLN A 46 -11.51 -7.33 -10.17
N PRO A 47 -12.65 -8.01 -10.33
CA PRO A 47 -13.81 -7.45 -11.02
C PRO A 47 -14.19 -6.08 -10.47
N GLY A 48 -14.24 -5.08 -11.35
CA GLY A 48 -14.50 -3.69 -10.97
C GLY A 48 -13.33 -2.97 -10.28
N GLY A 49 -12.15 -3.59 -10.17
CA GLY A 49 -10.97 -3.00 -9.51
C GLY A 49 -11.17 -2.76 -8.03
N VAL A 50 -11.96 -3.59 -7.35
CA VAL A 50 -12.35 -3.39 -5.95
C VAL A 50 -12.17 -4.65 -5.11
N ALA A 51 -11.96 -4.43 -3.81
CA ALA A 51 -11.91 -5.47 -2.79
C ALA A 51 -12.58 -4.99 -1.50
N TRP A 52 -12.61 -5.84 -0.50
CA TRP A 52 -13.03 -5.52 0.85
C TRP A 52 -11.88 -5.78 1.82
N ASP A 53 -11.42 -4.75 2.54
CA ASP A 53 -10.56 -4.91 3.70
C ASP A 53 -11.42 -5.38 4.87
N VAL A 54 -11.15 -6.58 5.39
CA VAL A 54 -11.93 -7.20 6.48
C VAL A 54 -11.03 -7.46 7.68
N PHE A 55 -11.49 -7.08 8.86
CA PHE A 55 -10.74 -7.17 10.10
C PHE A 55 -11.68 -7.28 11.32
N ASN A 56 -11.14 -7.37 12.52
CA ASN A 56 -11.89 -7.55 13.78
C ASN A 56 -11.56 -6.48 14.83
N ASP A 57 -12.13 -6.57 16.04
CA ASP A 57 -11.99 -5.58 17.11
C ASP A 57 -10.54 -5.20 17.46
N PRO A 58 -9.58 -6.12 17.65
CA PRO A 58 -8.22 -5.74 17.97
C PRO A 58 -7.56 -4.88 16.88
N ILE A 59 -7.84 -5.21 15.62
CA ILE A 59 -7.30 -4.48 14.47
C ILE A 59 -8.01 -3.13 14.31
N LEU A 60 -9.33 -3.06 14.57
CA LEU A 60 -10.05 -1.80 14.60
C LEU A 60 -9.49 -0.84 15.64
N ALA A 61 -9.22 -1.34 16.85
CA ALA A 61 -8.64 -0.53 17.92
C ALA A 61 -7.28 0.06 17.51
N LEU A 62 -6.44 -0.72 16.85
CA LEU A 62 -5.17 -0.26 16.29
C LEU A 62 -5.39 0.77 15.16
N ALA A 63 -6.30 0.49 14.23
CA ALA A 63 -6.55 1.34 13.07
C ALA A 63 -7.03 2.74 13.47
N ARG A 64 -7.80 2.85 14.54
CA ARG A 64 -8.25 4.13 15.12
C ARG A 64 -7.12 4.99 15.70
N GLY A 65 -5.91 4.48 15.82
CA GLY A 65 -4.71 5.25 16.09
C GLY A 65 -4.20 6.08 14.89
N PHE A 66 -4.77 5.89 13.70
CA PHE A 66 -4.36 6.58 12.47
C PHE A 66 -5.42 7.61 12.06
N PRO A 67 -5.06 8.90 11.94
CA PRO A 67 -6.00 9.96 11.59
C PRO A 67 -6.78 9.73 10.28
N ASP A 68 -6.11 9.19 9.25
CA ASP A 68 -6.75 8.89 7.96
C ASP A 68 -7.85 7.83 8.10
N PHE A 69 -7.60 6.79 8.94
CA PHE A 69 -8.62 5.78 9.24
C PHE A 69 -9.82 6.38 9.97
N CYS A 70 -9.58 7.25 10.96
CA CYS A 70 -10.65 7.96 11.66
C CYS A 70 -11.48 8.83 10.70
N ALA A 71 -10.85 9.49 9.74
CA ALA A 71 -11.53 10.24 8.69
C ALA A 71 -12.38 9.34 7.80
N ALA A 72 -11.88 8.16 7.42
CA ALA A 72 -12.63 7.18 6.64
C ALA A 72 -13.85 6.64 7.42
N GLU A 73 -13.68 6.33 8.71
CA GLU A 73 -14.76 5.89 9.60
C GLU A 73 -15.83 6.99 9.75
N ALA A 74 -15.44 8.23 10.00
CA ALA A 74 -16.35 9.39 10.10
C ALA A 74 -17.10 9.64 8.78
N ALA A 75 -16.48 9.37 7.64
CA ALA A 75 -17.11 9.45 6.33
C ALA A 75 -18.05 8.25 6.02
N GLY A 76 -18.22 7.31 6.96
CA GLY A 76 -19.12 6.17 6.81
C GLY A 76 -18.56 5.01 5.97
N ALA A 77 -17.25 4.94 5.75
CA ALA A 77 -16.62 3.86 5.01
C ALA A 77 -16.72 2.52 5.75
N LEU A 78 -16.60 2.54 7.09
CA LEU A 78 -16.62 1.36 7.93
C LEU A 78 -18.01 0.74 8.00
N LYS A 79 -18.09 -0.58 7.75
CA LYS A 79 -19.28 -1.40 7.92
C LYS A 79 -19.04 -2.41 9.02
N THR A 80 -20.02 -2.58 9.90
CA THR A 80 -19.98 -3.56 10.99
C THR A 80 -20.86 -4.75 10.65
N CYS A 81 -20.32 -5.95 10.80
CA CYS A 81 -21.02 -7.21 10.55
C CYS A 81 -20.89 -8.09 11.80
N THR A 82 -22.02 -8.50 12.37
CA THR A 82 -22.06 -9.24 13.64
C THR A 82 -21.58 -10.69 13.52
N ASP A 83 -21.67 -11.24 12.29
CA ASP A 83 -21.39 -12.64 11.99
C ASP A 83 -20.98 -12.83 10.51
N ALA A 84 -20.64 -14.07 10.16
CA ALA A 84 -20.25 -14.43 8.79
C ALA A 84 -21.39 -14.23 7.78
N GLN A 85 -22.65 -14.40 8.18
CA GLN A 85 -23.81 -14.24 7.31
C GLN A 85 -23.98 -12.76 6.91
N SER A 86 -23.90 -11.85 7.87
CA SER A 86 -24.01 -10.41 7.62
C SER A 86 -22.85 -9.89 6.77
N LEU A 87 -21.63 -10.40 6.97
CA LEU A 87 -20.48 -10.06 6.12
C LEU A 87 -20.66 -10.62 4.70
N ALA A 88 -21.11 -11.85 4.56
CA ALA A 88 -21.40 -12.46 3.26
C ALA A 88 -22.47 -11.66 2.49
N ALA A 89 -23.53 -11.25 3.18
CA ALA A 89 -24.61 -10.41 2.61
C ALA A 89 -24.07 -9.03 2.16
N LEU A 90 -23.18 -8.41 2.94
CA LEU A 90 -22.54 -7.13 2.58
C LEU A 90 -21.67 -7.25 1.32
N ILE A 91 -20.90 -8.32 1.20
CA ILE A 91 -20.01 -8.57 0.05
C ILE A 91 -20.80 -9.04 -1.17
N GLY A 92 -21.89 -9.79 -0.95
CA GLY A 92 -22.69 -10.42 -1.99
C GLY A 92 -22.20 -11.83 -2.36
N CYS A 93 -21.66 -12.57 -1.40
CA CYS A 93 -21.12 -13.92 -1.60
C CYS A 93 -21.82 -14.98 -0.71
N ALA A 94 -21.45 -16.24 -0.87
CA ALA A 94 -21.95 -17.33 -0.02
C ALA A 94 -21.29 -17.28 1.38
N THR A 95 -22.06 -17.57 2.43
CA THR A 95 -21.59 -17.52 3.84
C THR A 95 -20.44 -18.49 4.08
N GLU A 96 -20.42 -19.65 3.42
CA GLU A 96 -19.37 -20.65 3.52
C GLU A 96 -17.99 -20.11 3.12
N LYS A 97 -17.96 -19.16 2.18
CA LYS A 97 -16.71 -18.47 1.78
C LYS A 97 -16.15 -17.65 2.93
N ILE A 98 -17.01 -16.96 3.68
CA ILE A 98 -16.56 -16.17 4.85
C ILE A 98 -16.11 -17.09 5.99
N ILE A 99 -16.77 -18.21 6.22
CA ILE A 99 -16.35 -19.20 7.22
C ILE A 99 -14.96 -19.75 6.86
N ALA A 100 -14.71 -19.97 5.57
CA ALA A 100 -13.46 -20.51 5.06
C ALA A 100 -12.26 -19.54 5.10
N ILE A 101 -12.44 -18.24 5.34
CA ILE A 101 -11.31 -17.28 5.38
C ILE A 101 -10.25 -17.60 6.44
N ASN A 102 -10.64 -18.35 7.47
CA ASN A 102 -9.77 -18.81 8.54
C ASN A 102 -9.18 -20.21 8.28
N ASP A 103 -9.56 -20.87 7.19
CA ASP A 103 -9.01 -22.20 6.85
C ASP A 103 -7.56 -22.03 6.34
N PRO A 104 -6.59 -22.67 6.96
CA PRO A 104 -5.20 -22.61 6.52
C PRO A 104 -4.98 -23.01 5.05
N SER A 105 -5.84 -23.87 4.51
CA SER A 105 -5.76 -24.28 3.10
C SER A 105 -6.17 -23.19 2.10
N THR A 106 -6.94 -22.20 2.55
CA THR A 106 -7.34 -21.05 1.73
C THR A 106 -6.35 -19.90 1.85
N MET A 107 -5.46 -19.94 2.84
CA MET A 107 -4.33 -19.04 2.94
C MET A 107 -3.37 -19.45 1.82
N GLY A 108 -3.16 -18.57 0.82
CA GLY A 108 -2.25 -18.84 -0.27
C GLY A 108 -0.94 -19.41 0.27
N ASN A 109 -0.33 -20.35 -0.47
CA ASN A 109 0.90 -21.02 -0.09
C ASN A 109 1.96 -19.99 0.33
N ASP A 110 2.09 -19.75 1.62
CA ASP A 110 3.07 -18.84 2.24
C ASP A 110 4.53 -19.32 2.05
N GLN A 111 4.76 -20.21 1.10
CA GLN A 111 6.06 -20.82 0.82
C GLN A 111 6.40 -20.82 -0.67
N LYS A 112 6.42 -19.65 -1.31
CA LYS A 112 7.20 -19.51 -2.54
C LYS A 112 7.98 -18.20 -2.53
N ASP A 113 9.25 -18.39 -2.11
CA ASP A 113 10.41 -17.64 -2.57
C ASP A 113 10.33 -16.11 -2.50
N SER A 114 10.71 -15.57 -1.33
CA SER A 114 11.30 -14.24 -1.27
C SER A 114 12.51 -14.20 -2.21
N ILE A 115 12.32 -13.68 -3.41
CA ILE A 115 13.42 -13.24 -4.25
C ILE A 115 14.07 -12.07 -3.51
N ASN A 116 15.30 -12.29 -3.03
CA ASN A 116 16.21 -11.31 -2.42
C ASN A 116 16.30 -11.16 -0.90
N GLY A 117 16.04 -12.16 -0.08
CA GLY A 117 16.71 -12.25 1.24
C GLY A 117 16.47 -11.12 2.26
N VAL A 118 15.58 -10.17 2.02
CA VAL A 118 15.37 -8.98 2.85
C VAL A 118 14.01 -8.97 3.55
N ASN A 119 13.06 -9.73 3.09
CA ASN A 119 11.79 -9.93 3.77
C ASN A 119 11.74 -11.34 4.36
N ALA A 120 12.41 -11.52 5.51
CA ALA A 120 12.02 -12.63 6.35
C ALA A 120 10.51 -12.50 6.62
N PRO A 121 9.69 -13.55 6.38
CA PRO A 121 8.30 -13.51 6.78
C PRO A 121 8.31 -13.18 8.27
N ARG A 122 7.67 -12.08 8.66
CA ARG A 122 7.29 -11.91 10.06
C ARG A 122 6.35 -13.08 10.32
N ALA A 123 6.87 -14.12 10.92
CA ALA A 123 6.11 -15.26 11.42
C ALA A 123 5.23 -14.77 12.58
N GLY A 124 4.29 -13.91 12.27
CA GLY A 124 3.15 -13.61 13.11
C GLY A 124 2.18 -14.75 12.89
N VAL A 125 1.95 -15.54 13.93
CA VAL A 125 0.84 -16.48 13.97
C VAL A 125 -0.41 -15.71 13.57
N ARG A 126 -0.90 -15.87 12.34
CA ARG A 126 -2.14 -15.25 11.89
C ARG A 126 -3.24 -15.72 12.83
N ARG A 127 -3.78 -14.80 13.61
CA ARG A 127 -4.91 -15.10 14.50
C ARG A 127 -6.15 -15.22 13.63
N PRO A 128 -7.02 -16.21 13.89
CA PRO A 128 -8.30 -16.27 13.19
C PRO A 128 -9.07 -14.97 13.34
N LEU A 129 -9.65 -14.49 12.25
CA LEU A 129 -10.60 -13.38 12.30
C LEU A 129 -11.92 -13.90 12.87
N LEU A 130 -12.28 -13.42 14.04
CA LEU A 130 -13.52 -13.77 14.72
C LEU A 130 -14.49 -12.58 14.67
N PRO A 131 -15.81 -12.83 14.64
CA PRO A 131 -16.79 -11.76 14.68
C PRO A 131 -16.72 -10.98 16.03
N PRO A 132 -17.16 -9.70 16.07
CA PRO A 132 -17.71 -8.98 14.92
C PRO A 132 -16.65 -8.67 13.88
N TYR A 133 -17.08 -8.62 12.61
CA TYR A 133 -16.23 -8.22 11.49
C TYR A 133 -16.46 -6.77 11.16
N TYR A 134 -15.39 -6.11 10.76
CA TYR A 134 -15.41 -4.78 10.18
C TYR A 134 -14.95 -4.87 8.73
N ALA A 135 -15.64 -4.17 7.84
CA ALA A 135 -15.34 -4.23 6.42
C ALA A 135 -15.35 -2.83 5.80
N ILE A 136 -14.37 -2.56 4.95
CA ILE A 136 -14.29 -1.33 4.16
C ILE A 136 -14.09 -1.72 2.70
N LYS A 137 -14.93 -1.17 1.81
CA LYS A 137 -14.75 -1.36 0.38
C LYS A 137 -13.62 -0.48 -0.12
N VAL A 138 -12.66 -1.08 -0.82
CA VAL A 138 -11.42 -0.42 -1.22
C VAL A 138 -11.08 -0.63 -2.69
N THR A 139 -10.22 0.23 -3.20
CA THR A 139 -9.55 0.10 -4.50
C THR A 139 -8.06 0.43 -4.38
N GLY A 140 -7.30 0.20 -5.44
CA GLY A 140 -5.95 0.74 -5.56
C GLY A 140 -6.01 2.24 -5.81
N ALA A 141 -4.99 2.97 -5.32
CA ALA A 141 -4.86 4.40 -5.55
C ALA A 141 -3.41 4.79 -5.82
N LEU A 142 -3.24 5.83 -6.60
CA LEU A 142 -1.94 6.40 -6.93
C LEU A 142 -1.58 7.49 -5.91
N PHE A 143 -0.59 7.23 -5.06
CA PHE A 143 -0.15 8.18 -4.03
C PHE A 143 1.03 9.04 -4.46
N HIS A 144 1.94 8.47 -5.26
CA HIS A 144 3.06 9.19 -5.85
C HIS A 144 3.52 8.48 -7.12
N THR A 145 4.34 9.15 -7.92
CA THR A 145 4.94 8.58 -9.12
C THR A 145 6.44 8.40 -8.93
N GLN A 146 7.03 7.46 -9.67
CA GLN A 146 8.47 7.28 -9.74
C GLN A 146 9.07 7.95 -11.00
N GLY A 147 8.23 8.53 -11.85
CA GLY A 147 8.67 9.36 -12.96
C GLY A 147 9.22 10.70 -12.49
N GLY A 148 10.02 11.34 -13.33
CA GLY A 148 10.62 12.64 -13.02
C GLY A 148 11.79 12.95 -13.94
N LEU A 149 12.45 14.08 -13.67
CA LEU A 149 13.64 14.50 -14.40
C LEU A 149 14.82 13.60 -14.07
N ASP A 150 15.58 13.20 -15.09
CA ASP A 150 16.85 12.51 -14.89
C ASP A 150 17.88 13.48 -14.31
N ILE A 151 18.60 13.02 -13.29
CA ILE A 151 19.60 13.81 -12.58
C ILE A 151 20.90 13.05 -12.44
N ASP A 152 22.00 13.78 -12.32
CA ASP A 152 23.29 13.21 -11.92
C ASP A 152 23.45 13.13 -10.38
N ALA A 153 24.58 12.62 -9.91
CA ALA A 153 24.90 12.51 -8.49
C ALA A 153 24.98 13.85 -7.73
N ARG A 154 24.97 14.97 -8.44
CA ARG A 154 24.94 16.34 -7.90
C ARG A 154 23.56 16.98 -8.01
N CYS A 155 22.53 16.19 -8.32
CA CYS A 155 21.16 16.64 -8.55
C CYS A 155 20.99 17.63 -9.72
N ARG A 156 21.95 17.70 -10.66
CA ARG A 156 21.80 18.49 -11.88
C ARG A 156 20.93 17.73 -12.87
N VAL A 157 19.96 18.41 -13.45
CA VAL A 157 19.07 17.82 -14.45
C VAL A 157 19.87 17.52 -15.72
N LEU A 158 19.68 16.32 -16.27
CA LEU A 158 20.32 15.85 -17.48
C LEU A 158 19.47 16.16 -18.71
N ARG A 159 20.17 16.49 -19.81
CA ARG A 159 19.58 16.54 -21.16
C ARG A 159 19.46 15.12 -21.71
N THR A 160 18.79 14.98 -22.83
CA THR A 160 18.61 13.68 -23.54
C THR A 160 19.94 13.09 -24.01
N ASP A 161 20.99 13.89 -24.20
CA ASP A 161 22.34 13.45 -24.54
C ASP A 161 23.19 13.08 -23.30
N GLY A 162 22.61 13.14 -22.11
CA GLY A 162 23.28 12.85 -20.83
C GLY A 162 24.09 14.02 -20.26
N THR A 163 24.18 15.17 -20.95
CA THR A 163 24.91 16.33 -20.42
C THR A 163 24.05 17.09 -19.39
N PRO A 164 24.62 17.59 -18.28
CA PRO A 164 23.85 18.33 -17.29
C PRO A 164 23.55 19.76 -17.76
N PHE A 165 22.37 20.26 -17.33
CA PHE A 165 22.10 21.70 -17.39
C PHE A 165 23.01 22.44 -16.40
N ALA A 166 23.49 23.63 -16.80
CA ALA A 166 24.42 24.40 -15.97
C ALA A 166 23.76 25.00 -14.73
N ASN A 167 22.44 25.23 -14.77
CA ASN A 167 21.71 26.03 -13.78
C ASN A 167 20.34 25.40 -13.39
N LEU A 168 20.14 24.10 -13.62
CA LEU A 168 18.90 23.43 -13.29
C LEU A 168 19.17 22.23 -12.40
N LEU A 169 18.54 22.23 -11.22
CA LEU A 169 18.63 21.15 -10.24
C LEU A 169 17.23 20.60 -10.00
N ALA A 170 17.14 19.31 -9.68
CA ALA A 170 15.91 18.67 -9.25
C ALA A 170 16.17 17.65 -8.13
N ALA A 171 15.21 17.53 -7.22
CA ALA A 171 15.24 16.58 -6.12
C ALA A 171 13.84 16.16 -5.72
N GLY A 172 13.72 15.13 -4.87
CA GLY A 172 12.43 14.64 -4.39
C GLY A 172 11.49 14.24 -5.54
N GLY A 173 10.22 14.60 -5.44
CA GLY A 173 9.21 14.24 -6.42
C GLY A 173 9.39 14.85 -7.82
N ALA A 174 10.28 15.83 -8.00
CA ALA A 174 10.62 16.38 -9.32
C ALA A 174 11.68 15.55 -10.05
N ALA A 175 12.50 14.77 -9.32
CA ALA A 175 13.51 13.88 -9.88
C ALA A 175 12.93 12.46 -10.05
N ARG A 176 13.48 11.70 -11.00
CA ARG A 176 13.13 10.29 -11.17
C ARG A 176 13.42 9.51 -9.89
N GLY A 177 12.41 8.76 -9.40
CA GLY A 177 12.50 8.01 -8.18
C GLY A 177 13.47 6.82 -8.26
N VAL A 178 14.00 6.43 -7.10
CA VAL A 178 14.99 5.36 -6.96
C VAL A 178 14.39 3.96 -7.03
N SER A 179 13.07 3.83 -6.90
CA SER A 179 12.35 2.54 -6.91
C SER A 179 12.22 1.91 -8.30
N GLY A 180 12.52 2.65 -9.37
CA GLY A 180 12.33 2.17 -10.74
C GLY A 180 10.89 2.23 -11.21
N ASN A 181 10.57 1.44 -12.22
CA ASN A 181 9.29 1.49 -12.96
C ASN A 181 8.35 0.32 -12.65
N ALA A 182 8.59 -0.41 -11.57
CA ALA A 182 7.79 -1.57 -11.18
C ALA A 182 7.33 -1.47 -9.73
N VAL A 183 6.15 -2.00 -9.43
CA VAL A 183 5.52 -1.92 -8.10
C VAL A 183 6.35 -2.63 -7.01
N TRP A 184 7.01 -3.74 -7.36
CA TRP A 184 7.86 -4.51 -6.45
C TRP A 184 9.21 -3.85 -6.13
N GLY A 185 9.55 -2.75 -6.78
CA GLY A 185 10.75 -1.96 -6.47
C GLY A 185 10.51 -0.89 -5.40
N TYR A 186 9.26 -0.69 -4.99
CA TYR A 186 8.94 0.37 -4.05
C TYR A 186 9.36 0.04 -2.61
N LEU A 187 10.08 0.96 -1.99
CA LEU A 187 10.41 0.90 -0.57
C LEU A 187 9.68 2.01 0.17
N SER A 188 8.98 1.63 1.24
CA SER A 188 8.28 2.60 2.09
C SER A 188 9.24 3.63 2.66
N GLY A 189 8.89 4.92 2.56
CA GLY A 189 9.70 6.04 3.03
C GLY A 189 10.75 6.54 2.04
N ASN A 190 11.00 5.85 0.91
CA ASN A 190 12.03 6.27 -0.04
C ASN A 190 11.75 7.65 -0.67
N GLY A 191 10.47 8.02 -0.85
CA GLY A 191 10.09 9.33 -1.36
C GLY A 191 10.52 10.47 -0.43
N LEU A 192 10.31 10.32 0.88
CA LEU A 192 10.77 11.29 1.88
C LEU A 192 12.29 11.32 1.99
N LEU A 193 12.93 10.14 2.01
CA LEU A 193 14.39 10.02 2.08
C LEU A 193 15.05 10.69 0.88
N SER A 194 14.59 10.42 -0.34
CA SER A 194 15.14 11.03 -1.56
C SER A 194 14.86 12.53 -1.64
N ALA A 195 13.75 13.03 -1.10
CA ALA A 195 13.47 14.45 -1.02
C ALA A 195 14.46 15.17 -0.08
N VAL A 196 14.68 14.62 1.12
CA VAL A 196 15.61 15.22 2.10
C VAL A 196 17.06 15.11 1.63
N ALA A 197 17.51 13.92 1.24
CA ALA A 197 18.90 13.71 0.79
C ALA A 197 19.18 14.46 -0.51
N GLY A 198 18.29 14.36 -1.51
CA GLY A 198 18.44 15.08 -2.76
C GLY A 198 18.39 16.60 -2.59
N GLY A 199 17.53 17.10 -1.71
CA GLY A 199 17.46 18.52 -1.36
C GLY A 199 18.79 19.04 -0.76
N ALA A 200 19.39 18.27 0.14
CA ALA A 200 20.71 18.61 0.73
C ALA A 200 21.81 18.64 -0.34
N ILE A 201 21.87 17.60 -1.20
CA ILE A 201 22.85 17.56 -2.30
C ILE A 201 22.65 18.70 -3.28
N ALA A 202 21.40 18.99 -3.65
CA ALA A 202 21.10 20.09 -4.55
C ALA A 202 21.51 21.45 -3.96
N ALA A 203 21.32 21.66 -2.65
CA ALA A 203 21.71 22.87 -1.97
C ALA A 203 23.24 23.07 -2.00
N GLU A 204 24.03 22.04 -1.71
CA GLU A 204 25.50 22.10 -1.81
C GLU A 204 25.96 22.32 -3.24
N THR A 205 25.30 21.72 -4.21
CA THR A 205 25.61 21.95 -5.63
C THR A 205 25.32 23.40 -6.03
N ALA A 206 24.16 23.94 -5.63
CA ALA A 206 23.78 25.33 -5.90
C ALA A 206 24.79 26.33 -5.28
N LYS A 207 25.24 26.08 -4.04
CA LYS A 207 26.26 26.90 -3.39
C LYS A 207 27.53 27.00 -4.20
N GLY A 208 28.01 25.85 -4.77
CA GLY A 208 29.20 25.83 -5.64
C GLY A 208 28.99 26.51 -7.01
N MET A 209 27.72 26.70 -7.45
CA MET A 209 27.39 27.42 -8.69
C MET A 209 27.39 28.93 -8.51
N VAL A 210 27.07 29.41 -7.31
CA VAL A 210 26.97 30.84 -7.01
C VAL A 210 28.34 31.43 -6.58
N ASN A 211 29.17 30.60 -5.96
CA ASN A 211 30.54 30.96 -5.49
C ASN A 211 31.55 30.05 -6.17
N PRO A 212 31.86 30.25 -7.45
CA PRO A 212 32.81 29.42 -8.20
C PRO A 212 34.27 29.59 -7.72
#